data_13e0cf04d5018cfafdd562cf22bf0390
#
_entry.id   13e0cf04d5018cfafdd562cf22bf0390
#
_cell.length_a   1.000
_cell.length_b   1.000
_cell.length_c   1.000
_cell.angle_alpha   90.00
_cell.angle_beta   90.00
_cell.angle_gamma   90.00
#
_symmetry.space_group_name_H-M   'P 1'
#
loop_
_entity.id
_entity.type
_entity.pdbx_description
1 polymer ?
#
loop_
_entity_poly.entity_id
_entity_poly.type
_entity_poly.pdbx_seq_one_letter_code
_entity_poly.pdbx_strand_id
1 'polypeptide(L)'
;WGAVLGALMHLGIQIPGLIRYRARWIPRLGWHDPALHRVVRLMIPRVLGLGVTTFNTIVFNNIASRMGSGAVSAFDWGYRLMNIPETLIGSAMGFVVFPTLAALSELGDLEHKRRAMSGAVRFIVIATIPAAAGLILIGRPMIGLLERGAFDARDSALVYGALQFFAFGLIFQSIHEVIARSFYADKDTFTPLWVSVIAAVVNVAIVGGLYLGFVERLDDTLQAAFVSWGERYAGGEYAAAFDALAAASARVTDTLASVTGVGGLALGYSAIFLVELALLLVILRRRWGGIDEAALISTTLRTIAATGVMVAVVLGVDALLGRLGWHDAGLLLSALRVLGLAGAGAIAFGLSALAFGVQEIRALPDLVLRRRAASALEEAGI
;
A
#
# COMPACT_ATOMS: atom_id res chain seq x y z
N TRP A 1 -12.77 23.30 14.71
CA TRP A 1 -12.11 24.56 14.37
C TRP A 1 -10.78 24.31 13.62
N GLY A 2 -9.97 23.32 14.02
CA GLY A 2 -8.69 23.01 13.36
C GLY A 2 -8.83 22.72 11.86
N ALA A 3 -9.83 21.97 11.45
CA ALA A 3 -10.10 21.68 10.03
C ALA A 3 -10.45 22.93 9.22
N VAL A 4 -11.24 23.85 9.81
CA VAL A 4 -11.60 25.12 9.17
C VAL A 4 -10.37 26.02 9.02
N LEU A 5 -9.55 26.11 10.08
CA LEU A 5 -8.30 26.88 10.03
C LEU A 5 -7.33 26.31 8.98
N GLY A 6 -7.19 24.99 8.91
CA GLY A 6 -6.37 24.33 7.90
C GLY A 6 -6.86 24.62 6.47
N ALA A 7 -8.16 24.61 6.23
CA ALA A 7 -8.74 24.95 4.93
C ALA A 7 -8.48 26.44 4.56
N LEU A 8 -8.60 27.34 5.52
CA LEU A 8 -8.30 28.77 5.32
C LEU A 8 -6.81 29.00 5.03
N MET A 9 -5.91 28.31 5.74
CA MET A 9 -4.48 28.38 5.48
C MET A 9 -4.12 27.82 4.10
N HIS A 10 -4.76 26.71 3.70
CA HIS A 10 -4.57 26.13 2.37
C HIS A 10 -5.03 27.08 1.24
N LEU A 11 -6.15 27.78 1.44
CA LEU A 11 -6.59 28.81 0.52
C LEU A 11 -5.61 29.99 0.53
N GLY A 12 -5.21 30.45 1.72
CA GLY A 12 -4.33 31.61 1.90
C GLY A 12 -2.97 31.47 1.21
N ILE A 13 -2.38 30.26 1.21
CA ILE A 13 -1.08 30.02 0.56
C ILE A 13 -1.16 30.08 -0.98
N GLN A 14 -2.35 29.96 -1.55
CA GLN A 14 -2.55 30.05 -2.99
C GLN A 14 -2.70 31.50 -3.48
N ILE A 15 -3.15 32.43 -2.60
CA ILE A 15 -3.41 33.83 -2.95
C ILE A 15 -2.18 34.55 -3.53
N PRO A 16 -0.96 34.43 -2.96
CA PRO A 16 0.22 35.07 -3.53
C PRO A 16 0.51 34.64 -4.97
N GLY A 17 0.30 33.35 -5.27
CA GLY A 17 0.43 32.83 -6.63
C GLY A 17 -0.59 33.45 -7.58
N LEU A 18 -1.85 33.51 -7.19
CA LEU A 18 -2.92 34.11 -8.00
C LEU A 18 -2.65 35.60 -8.28
N ILE A 19 -2.17 36.36 -7.29
CA ILE A 19 -1.80 37.78 -7.43
C ILE A 19 -0.61 37.92 -8.40
N ARG A 20 0.44 37.07 -8.24
CA ARG A 20 1.64 37.14 -9.09
C ARG A 20 1.32 36.85 -10.56
N TYR A 21 0.43 35.89 -10.83
CA TYR A 21 -0.01 35.57 -12.19
C TYR A 21 -1.17 36.44 -12.69
N ARG A 22 -1.54 37.52 -11.95
CA ARG A 22 -2.63 38.43 -12.30
C ARG A 22 -3.93 37.69 -12.65
N ALA A 23 -4.25 36.64 -11.88
CA ALA A 23 -5.48 35.89 -12.06
C ALA A 23 -6.69 36.84 -11.91
N ARG A 24 -7.51 36.93 -12.94
CA ARG A 24 -8.74 37.74 -12.92
C ARG A 24 -9.91 36.82 -12.61
N TRP A 25 -10.56 37.06 -11.49
CA TRP A 25 -11.80 36.37 -11.19
C TRP A 25 -12.94 37.07 -11.94
N ILE A 26 -13.55 36.34 -12.87
CA ILE A 26 -14.71 36.82 -13.62
C ILE A 26 -15.89 35.97 -13.17
N PRO A 27 -16.92 36.51 -12.49
CA PRO A 27 -18.07 35.71 -12.04
C PRO A 27 -19.03 35.44 -13.23
N ARG A 28 -18.61 34.56 -14.13
CA ARG A 28 -19.40 34.07 -15.25
C ARG A 28 -19.58 32.57 -15.15
N LEU A 29 -20.81 32.10 -15.14
CA LEU A 29 -21.14 30.69 -15.34
C LEU A 29 -21.04 30.40 -16.84
N GLY A 30 -19.87 29.95 -17.27
CA GLY A 30 -19.56 29.67 -18.68
C GLY A 30 -20.13 28.33 -19.18
N TRP A 31 -21.42 28.06 -18.96
CA TRP A 31 -22.05 26.79 -19.34
C TRP A 31 -21.91 26.45 -20.83
N HIS A 32 -21.75 27.43 -21.70
CA HIS A 32 -21.61 27.28 -23.15
C HIS A 32 -20.14 27.29 -23.61
N ASP A 33 -19.17 27.38 -22.66
CA ASP A 33 -17.77 27.40 -23.02
C ASP A 33 -17.30 25.97 -23.42
N PRO A 34 -16.79 25.77 -24.66
CA PRO A 34 -16.26 24.49 -25.10
C PRO A 34 -15.11 23.95 -24.21
N ALA A 35 -14.33 24.86 -23.61
CA ALA A 35 -13.27 24.48 -22.69
C ALA A 35 -13.84 23.85 -21.42
N LEU A 36 -14.91 24.42 -20.84
CA LEU A 36 -15.60 23.87 -19.69
C LEU A 36 -16.13 22.46 -19.99
N HIS A 37 -16.80 22.28 -21.12
CA HIS A 37 -17.32 20.96 -21.52
C HIS A 37 -16.23 19.90 -21.69
N ARG A 38 -15.07 20.29 -22.21
CA ARG A 38 -13.90 19.38 -22.33
C ARG A 38 -13.38 18.98 -20.97
N VAL A 39 -13.22 19.93 -20.04
CA VAL A 39 -12.77 19.66 -18.67
C VAL A 39 -13.76 18.73 -17.96
N VAL A 40 -15.07 19.05 -18.00
CA VAL A 40 -16.11 18.24 -17.35
C VAL A 40 -16.11 16.81 -17.92
N ARG A 41 -16.03 16.66 -19.24
CA ARG A 41 -15.99 15.33 -19.90
C ARG A 41 -14.79 14.50 -19.42
N LEU A 42 -13.62 15.11 -19.19
CA LEU A 42 -12.45 14.42 -18.68
C LEU A 42 -12.53 14.15 -17.18
N MET A 43 -13.23 15.01 -16.43
CA MET A 43 -13.41 14.85 -14.99
C MET A 43 -14.41 13.75 -14.63
N ILE A 44 -15.50 13.60 -15.37
CA ILE A 44 -16.56 12.63 -15.04
C ILE A 44 -16.00 11.22 -14.83
N PRO A 45 -15.23 10.62 -15.75
CA PRO A 45 -14.71 9.27 -15.55
C PRO A 45 -13.78 9.18 -14.33
N ARG A 46 -12.98 10.23 -14.07
CA ARG A 46 -12.10 10.27 -12.91
C ARG A 46 -12.85 10.34 -11.59
N VAL A 47 -13.90 11.15 -11.51
CA VAL A 47 -14.77 11.25 -10.33
C VAL A 47 -15.50 9.94 -10.10
N LEU A 48 -15.99 9.30 -11.16
CA LEU A 48 -16.60 7.96 -11.06
C LEU A 48 -15.60 6.93 -10.56
N GLY A 49 -14.35 6.94 -11.04
CA GLY A 49 -13.28 6.05 -10.54
C GLY A 49 -13.01 6.24 -9.05
N LEU A 50 -12.90 7.49 -8.58
CA LEU A 50 -12.80 7.79 -7.14
C LEU A 50 -14.03 7.31 -6.37
N GLY A 51 -15.23 7.42 -6.96
CA GLY A 51 -16.48 6.89 -6.41
C GLY A 51 -16.44 5.37 -6.22
N VAL A 52 -15.90 4.63 -7.18
CA VAL A 52 -15.72 3.17 -7.09
C VAL A 52 -14.79 2.81 -5.95
N THR A 53 -13.65 3.49 -5.83
CA THR A 53 -12.69 3.26 -4.73
C THR A 53 -13.32 3.57 -3.37
N THR A 54 -14.05 4.68 -3.27
CA THR A 54 -14.76 5.06 -2.03
C THR A 54 -15.83 4.04 -1.67
N PHE A 55 -16.63 3.60 -2.65
CA PHE A 55 -17.64 2.55 -2.44
C PHE A 55 -17.01 1.26 -1.91
N ASN A 56 -15.89 0.86 -2.51
CA ASN A 56 -15.15 -0.31 -2.08
C ASN A 56 -14.68 -0.17 -0.62
N THR A 57 -14.12 0.98 -0.25
CA THR A 57 -13.73 1.27 1.14
C THR A 57 -14.92 1.18 2.10
N ILE A 58 -16.10 1.68 1.70
CA ILE A 58 -17.33 1.57 2.53
C ILE A 58 -17.71 0.10 2.73
N VAL A 59 -17.65 -0.73 1.68
CA VAL A 59 -17.93 -2.17 1.79
C VAL A 59 -16.96 -2.84 2.76
N PHE A 60 -15.66 -2.57 2.63
CA PHE A 60 -14.65 -3.13 3.53
C PHE A 60 -14.84 -2.69 4.98
N ASN A 61 -15.13 -1.42 5.22
CA ASN A 61 -15.41 -0.91 6.57
C ASN A 61 -16.70 -1.51 7.15
N ASN A 62 -17.71 -1.77 6.32
CA ASN A 62 -18.93 -2.47 6.76
C ASN A 62 -18.61 -3.90 7.19
N ILE A 63 -17.79 -4.62 6.43
CA ILE A 63 -17.35 -5.97 6.80
C ILE A 63 -16.51 -5.91 8.09
N ALA A 64 -15.52 -5.01 8.15
CA ALA A 64 -14.67 -4.82 9.33
C ALA A 64 -15.48 -4.51 10.60
N SER A 65 -16.57 -3.73 10.49
CA SER A 65 -17.42 -3.38 11.64
C SER A 65 -18.12 -4.59 12.25
N ARG A 66 -18.27 -5.69 11.51
CA ARG A 66 -18.85 -6.94 11.98
C ARG A 66 -17.83 -7.90 12.59
N MET A 67 -16.53 -7.62 12.46
CA MET A 67 -15.44 -8.47 12.94
C MET A 67 -15.07 -8.21 14.42
N GLY A 68 -15.80 -7.31 15.10
CA GLY A 68 -15.63 -7.02 16.50
C GLY A 68 -14.99 -5.66 16.79
N SER A 69 -14.83 -5.39 18.10
CA SER A 69 -14.30 -4.12 18.58
C SER A 69 -12.85 -3.91 18.11
N GLY A 70 -12.56 -2.71 17.60
CA GLY A 70 -11.21 -2.34 17.14
C GLY A 70 -10.88 -2.71 15.68
N ALA A 71 -11.65 -3.60 15.03
CA ALA A 71 -11.32 -4.10 13.70
C ALA A 71 -11.26 -2.99 12.62
N VAL A 72 -12.23 -2.08 12.60
CA VAL A 72 -12.23 -0.93 11.65
C VAL A 72 -11.01 -0.03 11.89
N SER A 73 -10.74 0.29 13.16
CA SER A 73 -9.58 1.12 13.51
C SER A 73 -8.26 0.42 13.13
N ALA A 74 -8.16 -0.89 13.37
CA ALA A 74 -6.97 -1.67 13.03
C ALA A 74 -6.74 -1.73 11.52
N PHE A 75 -7.80 -1.91 10.73
CA PHE A 75 -7.76 -1.85 9.28
C PHE A 75 -7.27 -0.47 8.78
N ASP A 76 -7.87 0.60 9.28
CA ASP A 76 -7.51 1.97 8.93
C ASP A 76 -6.06 2.32 9.31
N TRP A 77 -5.61 1.95 10.51
CA TRP A 77 -4.24 2.20 10.93
C TRP A 77 -3.22 1.39 10.14
N GLY A 78 -3.50 0.10 9.86
CA GLY A 78 -2.66 -0.73 9.02
C GLY A 78 -2.49 -0.12 7.61
N TYR A 79 -3.60 0.32 7.01
CA TYR A 79 -3.59 0.99 5.70
C TYR A 79 -2.80 2.31 5.74
N ARG A 80 -2.99 3.16 6.77
CA ARG A 80 -2.27 4.44 6.91
C ARG A 80 -0.76 4.24 7.02
N LEU A 81 -0.32 3.24 7.78
CA LEU A 81 1.10 2.93 7.93
C LEU A 81 1.72 2.47 6.60
N MET A 82 1.04 1.61 5.85
CA MET A 82 1.47 1.19 4.51
C MET A 82 1.47 2.35 3.52
N ASN A 83 0.52 3.28 3.65
CA ASN A 83 0.40 4.42 2.73
C ASN A 83 1.56 5.43 2.84
N ILE A 84 2.31 5.43 3.95
CA ILE A 84 3.50 6.28 4.09
C ILE A 84 4.55 5.95 3.00
N PRO A 85 5.11 4.73 2.93
CA PRO A 85 6.05 4.39 1.86
C PRO A 85 5.41 4.40 0.47
N GLU A 86 4.10 4.08 0.34
CA GLU A 86 3.40 4.16 -0.94
C GLU A 86 3.46 5.58 -1.51
N THR A 87 3.09 6.58 -0.72
CA THR A 87 3.09 7.98 -1.15
C THR A 87 4.49 8.47 -1.52
N LEU A 88 5.50 8.06 -0.75
CA LEU A 88 6.89 8.45 -1.00
C LEU A 88 7.50 7.77 -2.22
N ILE A 89 7.05 6.57 -2.59
CA ILE A 89 7.63 5.79 -3.68
C ILE A 89 6.68 5.80 -4.89
N GLY A 90 5.49 5.22 -4.75
CA GLY A 90 4.54 5.02 -5.85
C GLY A 90 3.99 6.34 -6.38
N SER A 91 3.34 7.10 -5.52
CA SER A 91 2.73 8.37 -5.90
C SER A 91 3.75 9.40 -6.34
N ALA A 92 4.89 9.52 -5.64
CA ALA A 92 5.96 10.45 -6.02
C ALA A 92 6.55 10.10 -7.40
N MET A 93 6.84 8.82 -7.67
CA MET A 93 7.33 8.38 -8.98
C MET A 93 6.30 8.66 -10.07
N GLY A 94 5.03 8.43 -9.79
CA GLY A 94 3.95 8.75 -10.71
C GLY A 94 3.92 10.24 -11.08
N PHE A 95 4.12 11.15 -10.13
CA PHE A 95 4.19 12.60 -10.40
C PHE A 95 5.41 12.98 -11.23
N VAL A 96 6.56 12.36 -10.96
CA VAL A 96 7.82 12.64 -11.68
C VAL A 96 7.77 12.16 -13.13
N VAL A 97 7.20 10.97 -13.38
CA VAL A 97 7.19 10.34 -14.71
C VAL A 97 6.07 10.89 -15.60
N PHE A 98 4.96 11.35 -15.04
CA PHE A 98 3.78 11.77 -15.79
C PHE A 98 4.06 12.84 -16.87
N PRO A 99 4.78 13.95 -16.59
CA PRO A 99 5.09 14.96 -17.63
C PRO A 99 5.87 14.38 -18.80
N THR A 100 6.84 13.49 -18.51
CA THR A 100 7.63 12.82 -19.56
C THR A 100 6.75 11.91 -20.41
N LEU A 101 5.87 11.12 -19.80
CA LEU A 101 4.94 10.26 -20.53
C LEU A 101 3.97 11.08 -21.38
N ALA A 102 3.48 12.21 -20.88
CA ALA A 102 2.56 13.08 -21.61
C ALA A 102 3.23 13.71 -22.82
N ALA A 103 4.47 14.23 -22.68
CA ALA A 103 5.23 14.79 -23.78
C ALA A 103 5.52 13.74 -24.88
N LEU A 104 5.96 12.53 -24.48
CA LEU A 104 6.23 11.44 -25.41
C LEU A 104 4.95 10.92 -26.08
N SER A 105 3.81 10.97 -25.41
CA SER A 105 2.50 10.66 -26.00
C SER A 105 2.11 11.67 -27.09
N GLU A 106 2.34 12.96 -26.87
CA GLU A 106 2.06 14.00 -27.85
C GLU A 106 2.97 13.92 -29.07
N LEU A 107 4.23 13.51 -28.88
CA LEU A 107 5.19 13.27 -29.97
C LEU A 107 4.96 11.96 -30.71
N GLY A 108 4.13 11.05 -30.21
CA GLY A 108 3.94 9.72 -30.75
C GLY A 108 5.15 8.78 -30.59
N ASP A 109 6.10 9.14 -29.72
CA ASP A 109 7.33 8.37 -29.49
C ASP A 109 7.10 7.23 -28.49
N LEU A 110 6.61 6.13 -29.03
CA LEU A 110 6.27 4.95 -28.24
C LEU A 110 7.51 4.27 -27.64
N GLU A 111 8.65 4.31 -28.33
CA GLU A 111 9.86 3.61 -27.87
C GLU A 111 10.43 4.26 -26.61
N HIS A 112 10.62 5.58 -26.62
CA HIS A 112 11.08 6.31 -25.44
C HIS A 112 10.06 6.25 -24.30
N LYS A 113 8.75 6.26 -24.63
CA LYS A 113 7.69 6.12 -23.66
C LYS A 113 7.74 4.76 -22.92
N ARG A 114 7.95 3.66 -23.66
CA ARG A 114 8.15 2.32 -23.08
C ARG A 114 9.38 2.26 -22.18
N ARG A 115 10.50 2.85 -22.61
CA ARG A 115 11.74 2.91 -21.80
C ARG A 115 11.52 3.70 -20.50
N ALA A 116 10.87 4.87 -20.58
CA ALA A 116 10.56 5.69 -19.41
C ALA A 116 9.68 4.93 -18.41
N MET A 117 8.62 4.26 -18.91
CA MET A 117 7.74 3.43 -18.08
C MET A 117 8.48 2.26 -17.45
N SER A 118 9.26 1.51 -18.23
CA SER A 118 10.06 0.38 -17.74
C SER A 118 11.02 0.82 -16.62
N GLY A 119 11.70 1.96 -16.80
CA GLY A 119 12.57 2.54 -15.78
C GLY A 119 11.83 2.89 -14.49
N ALA A 120 10.66 3.51 -14.61
CA ALA A 120 9.82 3.87 -13.47
C ALA A 120 9.32 2.64 -12.70
N VAL A 121 8.82 1.61 -13.40
CA VAL A 121 8.35 0.38 -12.77
C VAL A 121 9.49 -0.36 -12.09
N ARG A 122 10.68 -0.44 -12.70
CA ARG A 122 11.86 -1.04 -12.07
C ARG A 122 12.26 -0.30 -10.80
N PHE A 123 12.29 1.04 -10.83
CA PHE A 123 12.58 1.83 -9.63
C PHE A 123 11.58 1.55 -8.50
N ILE A 124 10.28 1.49 -8.82
CA ILE A 124 9.24 1.17 -7.84
C ILE A 124 9.49 -0.22 -7.23
N VAL A 125 9.75 -1.23 -8.04
CA VAL A 125 10.02 -2.60 -7.58
C VAL A 125 11.22 -2.63 -6.62
N ILE A 126 12.31 -1.94 -6.97
CA ILE A 126 13.53 -1.86 -6.15
C ILE A 126 13.26 -1.19 -4.80
N ALA A 127 12.38 -0.20 -4.76
CA ALA A 127 12.10 0.54 -3.53
C ALA A 127 11.00 -0.13 -2.69
N THR A 128 9.93 -0.66 -3.32
CA THR A 128 8.76 -1.18 -2.59
C THR A 128 8.96 -2.58 -2.03
N ILE A 129 9.71 -3.47 -2.69
CA ILE A 129 9.95 -4.83 -2.16
C ILE A 129 10.68 -4.79 -0.80
N PRO A 130 11.83 -4.09 -0.64
CA PRO A 130 12.47 -3.98 0.67
C PRO A 130 11.65 -3.17 1.67
N ALA A 131 10.89 -2.14 1.21
CA ALA A 131 9.99 -1.40 2.08
C ALA A 131 8.86 -2.27 2.64
N ALA A 132 8.25 -3.13 1.82
CA ALA A 132 7.25 -4.10 2.25
C ALA A 132 7.82 -5.10 3.27
N ALA A 133 8.99 -5.67 2.98
CA ALA A 133 9.69 -6.56 3.91
C ALA A 133 10.05 -5.83 5.23
N GLY A 134 10.50 -4.58 5.15
CA GLY A 134 10.76 -3.73 6.30
C GLY A 134 9.52 -3.50 7.17
N LEU A 135 8.37 -3.18 6.56
CA LEU A 135 7.11 -3.02 7.27
C LEU A 135 6.68 -4.31 7.98
N ILE A 136 6.90 -5.48 7.38
CA ILE A 136 6.59 -6.77 7.99
C ILE A 136 7.54 -7.04 9.19
N LEU A 137 8.84 -6.78 9.05
CA LEU A 137 9.82 -7.08 10.10
C LEU A 137 9.77 -6.10 11.26
N ILE A 138 9.67 -4.81 10.95
CA ILE A 138 9.79 -3.72 11.93
C ILE A 138 8.40 -3.23 12.38
N GLY A 139 7.33 -3.63 11.68
CA GLY A 139 5.97 -3.14 11.93
C GLY A 139 5.50 -3.41 13.35
N ARG A 140 5.73 -4.62 13.88
CA ARG A 140 5.31 -4.96 15.25
C ARG A 140 5.99 -4.10 16.33
N PRO A 141 7.33 -3.99 16.39
CA PRO A 141 7.98 -3.10 17.34
C PRO A 141 7.64 -1.62 17.10
N MET A 142 7.41 -1.20 15.86
CA MET A 142 7.01 0.16 15.52
C MET A 142 5.62 0.50 16.07
N ILE A 143 4.63 -0.39 15.89
CA ILE A 143 3.28 -0.20 16.41
C ILE A 143 3.29 -0.27 17.94
N GLY A 144 4.13 -1.15 18.53
CA GLY A 144 4.31 -1.25 19.98
C GLY A 144 4.76 0.06 20.66
N LEU A 145 5.42 0.97 19.92
CA LEU A 145 5.74 2.31 20.44
C LEU A 145 4.50 3.15 20.73
N LEU A 146 3.37 2.81 20.13
CA LEU A 146 2.09 3.50 20.28
C LEU A 146 1.22 2.90 21.40
N GLU A 147 1.64 1.78 22.00
CA GLU A 147 0.92 1.12 23.09
C GLU A 147 0.87 2.00 24.34
N ARG A 148 -0.18 2.79 24.47
CA ARG A 148 -0.40 3.71 25.60
C ARG A 148 -1.89 3.95 25.84
N GLY A 149 -2.25 4.06 27.09
CA GLY A 149 -3.64 4.38 27.49
C GLY A 149 -4.62 3.31 27.04
N ALA A 150 -5.58 3.67 26.20
CA ALA A 150 -6.58 2.76 25.68
C ALA A 150 -6.11 1.85 24.52
N PHE A 151 -4.94 2.13 23.93
CA PHE A 151 -4.33 1.31 22.86
C PHE A 151 -3.41 0.26 23.49
N ASP A 152 -3.87 -0.96 23.55
CA ASP A 152 -3.19 -2.08 24.23
C ASP A 152 -2.47 -3.04 23.25
N ALA A 153 -1.86 -4.09 23.78
CA ALA A 153 -1.14 -5.10 23.01
C ALA A 153 -2.05 -5.90 22.05
N ARG A 154 -3.37 -6.01 22.36
CA ARG A 154 -4.35 -6.65 21.48
C ARG A 154 -4.63 -5.77 20.27
N ASP A 155 -4.83 -4.49 20.48
CA ASP A 155 -5.05 -3.53 19.40
C ASP A 155 -3.82 -3.46 18.49
N SER A 156 -2.63 -3.45 19.08
CA SER A 156 -1.35 -3.50 18.38
C SER A 156 -1.23 -4.74 17.50
N ALA A 157 -1.62 -5.91 18.02
CA ALA A 157 -1.61 -7.15 17.24
C ALA A 157 -2.60 -7.13 16.07
N LEU A 158 -3.79 -6.54 16.24
CA LEU A 158 -4.78 -6.38 15.17
C LEU A 158 -4.26 -5.45 14.07
N VAL A 159 -3.68 -4.29 14.44
CA VAL A 159 -3.08 -3.36 13.48
C VAL A 159 -1.92 -4.01 12.72
N TYR A 160 -1.05 -4.74 13.43
CA TYR A 160 0.07 -5.43 12.80
C TYR A 160 -0.41 -6.54 11.86
N GLY A 161 -1.45 -7.30 12.25
CA GLY A 161 -2.08 -8.29 11.40
C GLY A 161 -2.57 -7.70 10.07
N ALA A 162 -3.21 -6.52 10.10
CA ALA A 162 -3.60 -5.81 8.89
C ALA A 162 -2.39 -5.30 8.09
N LEU A 163 -1.40 -4.71 8.78
CA LEU A 163 -0.22 -4.12 8.15
C LEU A 163 0.59 -5.12 7.32
N GLN A 164 0.75 -6.35 7.80
CA GLN A 164 1.50 -7.40 7.07
C GLN A 164 0.93 -7.64 5.67
N PHE A 165 -0.39 -7.72 5.57
CA PHE A 165 -1.07 -7.97 4.29
C PHE A 165 -1.16 -6.71 3.42
N PHE A 166 -1.30 -5.54 4.01
CA PHE A 166 -1.17 -4.28 3.29
C PHE A 166 0.24 -4.05 2.75
N ALA A 167 1.29 -4.47 3.47
CA ALA A 167 2.65 -4.40 2.97
C ALA A 167 2.86 -5.20 1.67
N PHE A 168 2.16 -6.31 1.51
CA PHE A 168 2.09 -7.03 0.23
C PHE A 168 1.44 -6.18 -0.87
N GLY A 169 0.34 -5.50 -0.53
CA GLY A 169 -0.40 -4.61 -1.43
C GLY A 169 0.40 -3.40 -1.89
N LEU A 170 1.35 -2.93 -1.08
CA LEU A 170 2.22 -1.79 -1.39
C LEU A 170 2.89 -1.90 -2.77
N ILE A 171 3.40 -3.09 -3.12
CA ILE A 171 4.09 -3.32 -4.39
C ILE A 171 3.14 -3.12 -5.56
N PHE A 172 1.97 -3.77 -5.49
CA PHE A 172 0.98 -3.73 -6.57
C PHE A 172 0.35 -2.34 -6.71
N GLN A 173 0.01 -1.71 -5.59
CA GLN A 173 -0.56 -0.36 -5.57
C GLN A 173 0.41 0.66 -6.17
N SER A 174 1.68 0.63 -5.80
CA SER A 174 2.68 1.56 -6.31
C SER A 174 2.93 1.39 -7.81
N ILE A 175 2.96 0.16 -8.32
CA ILE A 175 3.11 -0.10 -9.75
C ILE A 175 1.83 0.33 -10.50
N HIS A 176 0.65 -0.01 -9.97
CA HIS A 176 -0.64 0.39 -10.52
C HIS A 176 -0.72 1.91 -10.70
N GLU A 177 -0.31 2.70 -9.70
CA GLU A 177 -0.35 4.16 -9.71
C GLU A 177 0.40 4.75 -10.91
N VAL A 178 1.58 4.23 -11.23
CA VAL A 178 2.38 4.70 -12.38
C VAL A 178 1.82 4.20 -13.71
N ILE A 179 1.36 2.95 -13.77
CA ILE A 179 0.77 2.40 -15.00
C ILE A 179 -0.53 3.11 -15.33
N ALA A 180 -1.41 3.39 -14.37
CA ALA A 180 -2.63 4.15 -14.60
C ALA A 180 -2.35 5.53 -15.19
N ARG A 181 -1.26 6.19 -14.76
CA ARG A 181 -0.84 7.50 -15.31
C ARG A 181 -0.43 7.44 -16.76
N SER A 182 0.04 6.30 -17.27
CA SER A 182 0.33 6.16 -18.71
C SER A 182 -0.92 6.29 -19.58
N PHE A 183 -2.04 5.77 -19.10
CA PHE A 183 -3.33 5.93 -19.78
C PHE A 183 -3.82 7.38 -19.69
N TYR A 184 -3.64 8.04 -18.56
CA TYR A 184 -3.98 9.47 -18.42
C TYR A 184 -3.10 10.35 -19.33
N ALA A 185 -1.82 10.00 -19.53
CA ALA A 185 -0.93 10.67 -20.48
C ALA A 185 -1.44 10.54 -21.93
N ASP A 186 -2.09 9.41 -22.27
CA ASP A 186 -2.76 9.18 -23.55
C ASP A 186 -4.16 9.80 -23.62
N LYS A 187 -4.55 10.59 -22.61
CA LYS A 187 -5.90 11.18 -22.49
C LYS A 187 -7.01 10.11 -22.39
N ASP A 188 -6.66 8.87 -22.05
CA ASP A 188 -7.59 7.75 -21.84
C ASP A 188 -7.88 7.61 -20.34
N THR A 189 -8.99 8.19 -19.91
CA THR A 189 -9.50 8.08 -18.54
C THR A 189 -10.52 6.96 -18.37
N PHE A 190 -11.04 6.42 -19.48
CA PHE A 190 -12.07 5.37 -19.45
C PHE A 190 -11.49 3.99 -19.17
N THR A 191 -10.34 3.66 -19.73
CA THR A 191 -9.72 2.35 -19.50
C THR A 191 -9.42 2.11 -18.02
N PRO A 192 -8.73 2.99 -17.27
CA PRO A 192 -8.56 2.82 -15.82
C PRO A 192 -9.89 2.75 -15.06
N LEU A 193 -10.91 3.57 -15.44
CA LEU A 193 -12.23 3.52 -14.80
C LEU A 193 -12.85 2.12 -14.91
N TRP A 194 -12.94 1.56 -16.13
CA TRP A 194 -13.54 0.23 -16.31
C TRP A 194 -12.75 -0.87 -15.61
N VAL A 195 -11.42 -0.77 -15.60
CA VAL A 195 -10.57 -1.69 -14.86
C VAL A 195 -10.87 -1.62 -13.37
N SER A 196 -10.98 -0.41 -12.79
CA SER A 196 -11.35 -0.25 -11.37
C SER A 196 -12.75 -0.77 -11.05
N VAL A 197 -13.73 -0.57 -11.95
CA VAL A 197 -15.08 -1.14 -11.77
C VAL A 197 -15.04 -2.67 -11.77
N ILE A 198 -14.35 -3.27 -12.74
CA ILE A 198 -14.23 -4.73 -12.84
C ILE A 198 -13.51 -5.28 -11.59
N ALA A 199 -12.39 -4.68 -11.21
CA ALA A 199 -11.62 -5.10 -10.05
C ALA A 199 -12.44 -4.99 -8.75
N ALA A 200 -13.20 -3.90 -8.57
CA ALA A 200 -14.08 -3.73 -7.42
C ALA A 200 -15.17 -4.79 -7.35
N VAL A 201 -15.85 -5.08 -8.49
CA VAL A 201 -16.89 -6.13 -8.54
C VAL A 201 -16.29 -7.51 -8.24
N VAL A 202 -15.18 -7.86 -8.87
CA VAL A 202 -14.48 -9.13 -8.63
C VAL A 202 -14.04 -9.24 -7.16
N ASN A 203 -13.50 -8.16 -6.61
CA ASN A 203 -13.04 -8.14 -5.22
C ASN A 203 -14.19 -8.29 -4.22
N VAL A 204 -15.28 -7.53 -4.40
CA VAL A 204 -16.48 -7.66 -3.53
C VAL A 204 -17.07 -9.07 -3.63
N ALA A 205 -17.09 -9.67 -4.83
CA ALA A 205 -17.57 -11.04 -5.01
C ALA A 205 -16.67 -12.07 -4.30
N ILE A 206 -15.34 -11.92 -4.41
CA ILE A 206 -14.37 -12.82 -3.74
C ILE A 206 -14.44 -12.65 -2.22
N VAL A 207 -14.33 -11.42 -1.73
CA VAL A 207 -14.31 -11.14 -0.28
C VAL A 207 -15.66 -11.45 0.34
N GLY A 208 -16.76 -11.08 -0.32
CA GLY A 208 -18.10 -11.40 0.13
C GLY A 208 -18.38 -12.89 0.14
N GLY A 209 -17.97 -13.61 -0.92
CA GLY A 209 -18.11 -15.06 -0.99
C GLY A 209 -17.27 -15.81 0.04
N LEU A 210 -16.02 -15.40 0.25
CA LEU A 210 -15.16 -15.94 1.31
C LEU A 210 -15.73 -15.66 2.69
N TYR A 211 -16.22 -14.46 2.93
CA TYR A 211 -16.84 -14.09 4.20
C TYR A 211 -18.11 -14.89 4.48
N LEU A 212 -19.02 -15.02 3.52
CA LEU A 212 -20.26 -15.80 3.68
C LEU A 212 -19.96 -17.28 3.89
N GLY A 213 -19.13 -17.87 3.06
CA GLY A 213 -18.74 -19.29 3.19
C GLY A 213 -17.96 -19.59 4.48
N PHE A 214 -17.32 -18.60 5.07
CA PHE A 214 -16.67 -18.73 6.36
C PHE A 214 -17.66 -18.62 7.51
N VAL A 215 -18.62 -17.70 7.46
CA VAL A 215 -19.69 -17.58 8.48
C VAL A 215 -20.49 -18.87 8.56
N GLU A 216 -20.83 -19.50 7.42
CA GLU A 216 -21.51 -20.79 7.40
C GLU A 216 -20.67 -21.89 8.08
N ARG A 217 -19.37 -22.02 7.75
CA ARG A 217 -18.48 -23.02 8.39
C ARG A 217 -18.26 -22.76 9.88
N LEU A 218 -18.26 -21.50 10.29
CA LEU A 218 -18.16 -21.12 11.68
C LEU A 218 -19.41 -21.52 12.46
N ASP A 219 -20.59 -21.34 11.86
CA ASP A 219 -21.88 -21.72 12.44
C ASP A 219 -21.93 -23.24 12.63
N ASP A 220 -21.55 -24.03 11.63
CA ASP A 220 -21.44 -25.49 11.73
C ASP A 220 -20.47 -25.92 12.84
N THR A 221 -19.31 -25.27 12.94
CA THR A 221 -18.30 -25.59 13.96
C THR A 221 -18.78 -25.26 15.37
N LEU A 222 -19.45 -24.14 15.53
CA LEU A 222 -20.06 -23.74 16.82
C LEU A 222 -21.23 -24.65 17.19
N GLN A 223 -22.11 -25.01 16.26
CA GLN A 223 -23.19 -25.93 16.50
C GLN A 223 -22.67 -27.31 16.93
N ALA A 224 -21.69 -27.87 16.22
CA ALA A 224 -21.07 -29.14 16.59
C ALA A 224 -20.43 -29.09 17.99
N ALA A 225 -19.78 -27.97 18.33
CA ALA A 225 -19.19 -27.75 19.65
C ALA A 225 -20.25 -27.66 20.76
N PHE A 226 -21.34 -26.95 20.50
CA PHE A 226 -22.46 -26.87 21.49
C PHE A 226 -23.19 -28.19 21.68
N VAL A 227 -23.41 -28.96 20.61
CA VAL A 227 -24.01 -30.31 20.70
C VAL A 227 -23.11 -31.23 21.53
N SER A 228 -21.81 -31.29 21.23
CA SER A 228 -20.85 -32.13 21.98
C SER A 228 -20.69 -31.70 23.42
N TRP A 229 -20.77 -30.39 23.70
CA TRP A 229 -20.79 -29.86 25.04
C TRP A 229 -22.07 -30.28 25.81
N GLY A 230 -23.25 -30.15 25.19
CA GLY A 230 -24.51 -30.52 25.76
C GLY A 230 -24.60 -32.03 26.12
N GLU A 231 -24.12 -32.91 25.27
CA GLU A 231 -24.08 -34.37 25.52
C GLU A 231 -23.16 -34.69 26.69
N ARG A 232 -21.95 -34.11 26.77
CA ARG A 232 -21.01 -34.33 27.89
C ARG A 232 -21.51 -33.73 29.19
N TYR A 233 -22.12 -32.55 29.13
CA TYR A 233 -22.73 -31.91 30.31
C TYR A 233 -23.88 -32.74 30.86
N ALA A 234 -24.76 -33.28 30.00
CA ALA A 234 -25.85 -34.17 30.40
C ALA A 234 -25.36 -35.51 30.97
N GLY A 235 -24.19 -35.98 30.50
CA GLY A 235 -23.53 -37.20 31.01
C GLY A 235 -22.77 -36.98 32.33
N GLY A 236 -22.73 -35.77 32.89
CA GLY A 236 -22.02 -35.47 34.14
C GLY A 236 -20.51 -35.23 34.01
N GLU A 237 -19.98 -35.20 32.78
CA GLU A 237 -18.58 -34.95 32.46
C GLU A 237 -18.26 -33.44 32.34
N TYR A 238 -18.52 -32.70 33.45
CA TYR A 238 -18.46 -31.21 33.41
C TYR A 238 -17.11 -30.65 33.00
N ALA A 239 -16.02 -31.21 33.55
CA ALA A 239 -14.67 -30.75 33.21
C ALA A 239 -14.35 -30.96 31.71
N ALA A 240 -14.66 -32.15 31.19
CA ALA A 240 -14.46 -32.49 29.78
C ALA A 240 -15.36 -31.65 28.83
N ALA A 241 -16.56 -31.27 29.27
CA ALA A 241 -17.45 -30.39 28.53
C ALA A 241 -16.88 -28.96 28.43
N PHE A 242 -16.35 -28.41 29.54
CA PHE A 242 -15.71 -27.08 29.52
C PHE A 242 -14.40 -27.06 28.70
N ASP A 243 -13.59 -28.13 28.82
CA ASP A 243 -12.36 -28.27 28.01
C ASP A 243 -12.66 -28.36 26.51
N ALA A 244 -13.73 -29.06 26.12
CA ALA A 244 -14.17 -29.15 24.73
C ALA A 244 -14.65 -27.80 24.19
N LEU A 245 -15.37 -27.02 24.99
CA LEU A 245 -15.82 -25.69 24.64
C LEU A 245 -14.63 -24.70 24.52
N ALA A 246 -13.69 -24.76 25.47
CA ALA A 246 -12.47 -23.97 25.45
C ALA A 246 -11.59 -24.29 24.22
N ALA A 247 -11.43 -25.56 23.89
CA ALA A 247 -10.69 -26.00 22.69
C ALA A 247 -11.39 -25.58 21.39
N ALA A 248 -12.72 -25.62 21.34
CA ALA A 248 -13.48 -25.14 20.19
C ALA A 248 -13.37 -23.62 20.03
N SER A 249 -13.48 -22.86 21.13
CA SER A 249 -13.32 -21.41 21.12
C SER A 249 -11.91 -20.99 20.68
N ALA A 250 -10.87 -21.70 21.13
CA ALA A 250 -9.49 -21.47 20.71
C ALA A 250 -9.31 -21.75 19.20
N ARG A 251 -9.84 -22.86 18.67
CA ARG A 251 -9.77 -23.16 17.22
C ARG A 251 -10.52 -22.13 16.37
N VAL A 252 -11.70 -21.68 16.85
CA VAL A 252 -12.46 -20.63 16.20
C VAL A 252 -11.66 -19.32 16.21
N THR A 253 -11.04 -18.97 17.32
CA THR A 253 -10.23 -17.76 17.47
C THR A 253 -8.98 -17.83 16.60
N ASP A 254 -8.29 -18.97 16.55
CA ASP A 254 -7.09 -19.17 15.70
C ASP A 254 -7.46 -19.15 14.21
N THR A 255 -8.58 -19.76 13.83
CA THR A 255 -9.07 -19.76 12.44
C THR A 255 -9.52 -18.34 12.04
N LEU A 256 -10.21 -17.62 12.93
CA LEU A 256 -10.57 -16.22 12.73
C LEU A 256 -9.34 -15.31 12.64
N ALA A 257 -8.35 -15.53 13.46
CA ALA A 257 -7.11 -14.75 13.44
C ALA A 257 -6.27 -15.01 12.19
N SER A 258 -6.28 -16.25 11.66
CA SER A 258 -5.39 -16.64 10.56
C SER A 258 -5.96 -16.37 9.15
N VAL A 259 -7.26 -16.50 8.95
CA VAL A 259 -7.87 -16.47 7.60
C VAL A 259 -8.88 -15.33 7.41
N THR A 260 -9.56 -14.90 8.46
CA THR A 260 -10.67 -13.94 8.37
C THR A 260 -10.57 -12.77 9.33
N GLY A 261 -9.49 -12.68 10.09
CA GLY A 261 -9.18 -11.49 10.87
C GLY A 261 -8.99 -10.26 9.96
N VAL A 262 -8.77 -9.14 10.58
CA VAL A 262 -8.51 -7.85 9.90
C VAL A 262 -7.40 -7.98 8.85
N GLY A 263 -6.47 -8.94 9.03
CA GLY A 263 -5.43 -9.29 8.07
C GLY A 263 -5.98 -9.87 6.77
N GLY A 264 -6.93 -10.81 6.83
CA GLY A 264 -7.59 -11.37 5.64
C GLY A 264 -8.35 -10.31 4.86
N LEU A 265 -9.01 -9.39 5.57
CA LEU A 265 -9.67 -8.24 4.96
C LEU A 265 -8.66 -7.29 4.27
N ALA A 266 -7.51 -7.04 4.91
CA ALA A 266 -6.41 -6.26 4.32
C ALA A 266 -5.82 -6.94 3.07
N LEU A 267 -5.68 -8.26 3.07
CA LEU A 267 -5.28 -9.03 1.89
C LEU A 267 -6.30 -8.89 0.75
N GLY A 268 -7.59 -9.02 1.05
CA GLY A 268 -8.66 -8.81 0.09
C GLY A 268 -8.62 -7.41 -0.52
N TYR A 269 -8.42 -6.38 0.29
CA TYR A 269 -8.24 -5.02 -0.20
C TYR A 269 -6.99 -4.88 -1.10
N SER A 270 -5.88 -5.48 -0.71
CA SER A 270 -4.64 -5.46 -1.49
C SER A 270 -4.77 -6.21 -2.83
N ALA A 271 -5.62 -7.23 -2.89
CA ALA A 271 -5.90 -7.98 -4.10
C ALA A 271 -6.59 -7.14 -5.19
N ILE A 272 -7.28 -6.05 -4.83
CA ILE A 272 -7.85 -5.11 -5.81
C ILE A 272 -6.74 -4.58 -6.72
N PHE A 273 -5.67 -4.08 -6.12
CA PHE A 273 -4.55 -3.51 -6.88
C PHE A 273 -3.83 -4.56 -7.74
N LEU A 274 -3.79 -5.81 -7.29
CA LEU A 274 -3.25 -6.91 -8.10
C LEU A 274 -4.12 -7.15 -9.34
N VAL A 275 -5.45 -7.18 -9.19
CA VAL A 275 -6.39 -7.37 -10.31
C VAL A 275 -6.34 -6.16 -11.26
N GLU A 276 -6.38 -4.95 -10.73
CA GLU A 276 -6.26 -3.72 -11.53
C GLU A 276 -4.94 -3.70 -12.31
N LEU A 277 -3.82 -3.98 -11.63
CA LEU A 277 -2.50 -4.03 -12.24
C LEU A 277 -2.44 -5.08 -13.36
N ALA A 278 -2.94 -6.29 -13.11
CA ALA A 278 -2.95 -7.36 -14.10
C ALA A 278 -3.76 -6.97 -15.35
N LEU A 279 -4.95 -6.39 -15.17
CA LEU A 279 -5.79 -5.93 -16.27
C LEU A 279 -5.13 -4.79 -17.05
N LEU A 280 -4.61 -3.78 -16.36
CA LEU A 280 -3.91 -2.66 -17.01
C LEU A 280 -2.66 -3.12 -17.77
N LEU A 281 -1.87 -4.05 -17.21
CA LEU A 281 -0.70 -4.62 -17.88
C LEU A 281 -1.09 -5.40 -19.15
N VAL A 282 -2.17 -6.19 -19.11
CA VAL A 282 -2.66 -6.90 -20.30
C VAL A 282 -3.07 -5.92 -21.39
N ILE A 283 -3.79 -4.84 -21.03
CA ILE A 283 -4.21 -3.81 -21.99
C ILE A 283 -2.98 -3.07 -22.51
N LEU A 284 -2.06 -2.68 -21.65
CA LEU A 284 -0.83 -1.99 -22.01
C LEU A 284 0.03 -2.83 -22.96
N ARG A 285 0.18 -4.13 -22.66
CA ARG A 285 0.89 -5.07 -23.53
C ARG A 285 0.26 -5.16 -24.92
N ARG A 286 -1.06 -5.15 -25.02
CA ARG A 286 -1.77 -5.13 -26.32
C ARG A 286 -1.54 -3.83 -27.09
N ARG A 287 -1.48 -2.69 -26.37
CA ARG A 287 -1.31 -1.37 -27.00
C ARG A 287 0.14 -1.04 -27.37
N TRP A 288 1.06 -1.39 -26.49
CA TRP A 288 2.46 -0.99 -26.61
C TRP A 288 3.39 -2.14 -27.01
N GLY A 289 2.94 -3.39 -27.01
CA GLY A 289 3.78 -4.56 -27.26
C GLY A 289 4.69 -4.96 -26.08
N GLY A 290 4.42 -4.43 -24.87
CA GLY A 290 5.17 -4.75 -23.64
C GLY A 290 6.05 -3.59 -23.14
N ILE A 291 6.66 -3.77 -21.96
CA ILE A 291 7.49 -2.78 -21.23
C ILE A 291 8.85 -3.37 -20.83
N ASP A 292 9.52 -4.11 -21.69
CA ASP A 292 10.79 -4.78 -21.39
C ASP A 292 10.69 -5.74 -20.17
N GLU A 293 9.81 -6.72 -20.29
CA GLU A 293 9.52 -7.67 -19.23
C GLU A 293 10.76 -8.45 -18.77
N ALA A 294 11.71 -8.74 -19.67
CA ALA A 294 12.92 -9.47 -19.32
C ALA A 294 13.81 -8.69 -18.33
N ALA A 295 14.00 -7.40 -18.58
CA ALA A 295 14.75 -6.52 -17.69
C ALA A 295 14.00 -6.36 -16.35
N LEU A 296 12.67 -6.24 -16.37
CA LEU A 296 11.85 -6.13 -15.17
C LEU A 296 11.96 -7.38 -14.30
N ILE A 297 11.84 -8.57 -14.88
CA ILE A 297 11.99 -9.85 -14.16
C ILE A 297 13.39 -9.97 -13.56
N SER A 298 14.43 -9.66 -14.33
CA SER A 298 15.82 -9.70 -13.84
C SER A 298 16.04 -8.76 -12.66
N THR A 299 15.55 -7.51 -12.75
CA THR A 299 15.62 -6.53 -11.66
C THR A 299 14.83 -7.01 -10.44
N THR A 300 13.62 -7.55 -10.63
CA THR A 300 12.79 -8.07 -9.55
C THR A 300 13.47 -9.22 -8.80
N LEU A 301 14.03 -10.20 -9.52
CA LEU A 301 14.72 -11.33 -8.89
C LEU A 301 15.96 -10.88 -8.10
N ARG A 302 16.75 -9.96 -8.64
CA ARG A 302 17.91 -9.38 -7.92
C ARG A 302 17.48 -8.61 -6.68
N THR A 303 16.38 -7.85 -6.78
CA THR A 303 15.82 -7.11 -5.65
C THR A 303 15.30 -8.05 -4.57
N ILE A 304 14.63 -9.14 -4.93
CA ILE A 304 14.18 -10.16 -3.98
C ILE A 304 15.38 -10.79 -3.28
N ALA A 305 16.44 -11.15 -4.02
CA ALA A 305 17.66 -11.71 -3.43
C ALA A 305 18.33 -10.73 -2.45
N ALA A 306 18.44 -9.45 -2.83
CA ALA A 306 18.98 -8.40 -1.98
C ALA A 306 18.12 -8.17 -0.71
N THR A 307 16.80 -8.21 -0.89
CA THR A 307 15.85 -8.11 0.23
C THR A 307 15.96 -9.31 1.16
N GLY A 308 16.22 -10.52 0.64
CA GLY A 308 16.48 -11.71 1.45
C GLY A 308 17.69 -11.53 2.38
N VAL A 309 18.78 -10.95 1.86
CA VAL A 309 19.96 -10.59 2.69
C VAL A 309 19.58 -9.54 3.75
N MET A 310 18.84 -8.50 3.36
CA MET A 310 18.32 -7.49 4.28
C MET A 310 17.52 -8.13 5.42
N VAL A 311 16.59 -9.02 5.09
CA VAL A 311 15.77 -9.75 6.07
C VAL A 311 16.65 -10.53 7.06
N ALA A 312 17.62 -11.29 6.56
CA ALA A 312 18.53 -12.06 7.39
C ALA A 312 19.35 -11.16 8.36
N VAL A 313 19.85 -10.01 7.87
CA VAL A 313 20.58 -9.04 8.70
C VAL A 313 19.67 -8.42 9.76
N VAL A 314 18.46 -7.98 9.37
CA VAL A 314 17.52 -7.37 10.33
C VAL A 314 17.13 -8.37 11.43
N LEU A 315 16.84 -9.63 11.07
CA LEU A 315 16.54 -10.68 12.05
C LEU A 315 17.73 -10.97 12.95
N GLY A 316 18.95 -11.00 12.41
CA GLY A 316 20.17 -11.20 13.18
C GLY A 316 20.42 -10.06 14.17
N VAL A 317 20.26 -8.81 13.74
CA VAL A 317 20.40 -7.63 14.62
C VAL A 317 19.31 -7.62 15.67
N ASP A 318 18.08 -7.95 15.32
CA ASP A 318 16.95 -8.00 16.27
C ASP A 318 17.16 -9.07 17.34
N ALA A 319 17.64 -10.25 16.96
CA ALA A 319 18.00 -11.32 17.88
C ALA A 319 19.16 -10.92 18.82
N LEU A 320 20.15 -10.18 18.31
CA LEU A 320 21.25 -9.66 19.12
C LEU A 320 20.76 -8.63 20.15
N LEU A 321 19.95 -7.67 19.71
CA LEU A 321 19.34 -6.66 20.60
C LEU A 321 18.45 -7.31 21.66
N GLY A 322 17.74 -8.38 21.30
CA GLY A 322 16.96 -9.17 22.25
C GLY A 322 17.80 -9.81 23.35
N ARG A 323 18.96 -10.36 23.00
CA ARG A 323 19.92 -10.90 23.99
C ARG A 323 20.50 -9.84 24.91
N LEU A 324 20.55 -8.59 24.45
CA LEU A 324 20.99 -7.44 25.24
C LEU A 324 19.87 -6.83 26.12
N GLY A 325 18.67 -7.43 26.13
CA GLY A 325 17.54 -6.99 26.97
C GLY A 325 16.79 -5.78 26.42
N TRP A 326 16.95 -5.45 25.13
CA TRP A 326 16.28 -4.27 24.53
C TRP A 326 14.79 -4.51 24.22
N HIS A 327 14.29 -5.74 24.36
CA HIS A 327 12.87 -6.05 24.12
C HIS A 327 11.95 -5.49 25.20
N ASP A 328 12.40 -5.47 26.45
CA ASP A 328 11.63 -4.99 27.61
C ASP A 328 12.08 -3.59 28.07
N ALA A 329 12.81 -2.89 27.23
CA ALA A 329 13.34 -1.58 27.51
C ALA A 329 12.27 -0.49 27.36
N GLY A 330 12.43 0.61 28.09
CA GLY A 330 11.50 1.75 28.00
C GLY A 330 11.45 2.36 26.59
N LEU A 331 10.49 3.27 26.38
CA LEU A 331 10.15 3.85 25.07
C LEU A 331 11.37 4.31 24.25
N LEU A 332 12.36 4.95 24.88
CA LEU A 332 13.53 5.48 24.17
C LEU A 332 14.35 4.34 23.53
N LEU A 333 14.61 3.26 24.28
CA LEU A 333 15.36 2.12 23.76
C LEU A 333 14.57 1.35 22.69
N SER A 334 13.26 1.24 22.84
CA SER A 334 12.39 0.67 21.82
C SER A 334 12.40 1.50 20.53
N ALA A 335 12.37 2.83 20.63
CA ALA A 335 12.49 3.72 19.47
C ALA A 335 13.87 3.61 18.81
N LEU A 336 14.96 3.57 19.60
CA LEU A 336 16.31 3.36 19.09
C LEU A 336 16.46 1.99 18.42
N ARG A 337 15.84 0.93 18.96
CA ARG A 337 15.77 -0.39 18.33
C ARG A 337 15.11 -0.30 16.96
N VAL A 338 13.93 0.31 16.84
CA VAL A 338 13.22 0.47 15.56
C VAL A 338 14.07 1.23 14.54
N LEU A 339 14.69 2.35 14.94
CA LEU A 339 15.58 3.12 14.07
C LEU A 339 16.85 2.35 13.69
N GLY A 340 17.42 1.61 14.63
CA GLY A 340 18.61 0.76 14.39
C GLY A 340 18.30 -0.37 13.41
N LEU A 341 17.18 -1.06 13.56
CA LEU A 341 16.73 -2.10 12.63
C LEU A 341 16.45 -1.53 11.23
N ALA A 342 15.79 -0.37 11.15
CA ALA A 342 15.54 0.30 9.88
C ALA A 342 16.85 0.73 9.20
N GLY A 343 17.79 1.31 9.95
CA GLY A 343 19.10 1.70 9.44
C GLY A 343 19.94 0.51 8.99
N ALA A 344 20.02 -0.55 9.79
CA ALA A 344 20.70 -1.79 9.44
C ALA A 344 20.11 -2.44 8.19
N GLY A 345 18.77 -2.47 8.09
CA GLY A 345 18.06 -2.95 6.93
C GLY A 345 18.37 -2.16 5.66
N ALA A 346 18.32 -0.83 5.74
CA ALA A 346 18.61 0.05 4.60
C ALA A 346 20.07 -0.12 4.11
N ILE A 347 21.03 -0.19 5.03
CA ILE A 347 22.45 -0.41 4.68
C ILE A 347 22.63 -1.79 4.06
N ALA A 348 22.09 -2.84 4.69
CA ALA A 348 22.21 -4.21 4.20
C ALA A 348 21.57 -4.36 2.80
N PHE A 349 20.39 -3.78 2.58
CA PHE A 349 19.77 -3.75 1.26
C PHE A 349 20.63 -3.02 0.24
N GLY A 350 21.09 -1.81 0.55
CA GLY A 350 21.90 -1.01 -0.37
C GLY A 350 23.18 -1.74 -0.79
N LEU A 351 23.91 -2.34 0.15
CA LEU A 351 25.15 -3.09 -0.11
C LEU A 351 24.87 -4.37 -0.92
N SER A 352 23.83 -5.13 -0.56
CA SER A 352 23.47 -6.36 -1.27
C SER A 352 22.93 -6.08 -2.67
N ALA A 353 22.15 -5.04 -2.86
CA ALA A 353 21.66 -4.64 -4.16
C ALA A 353 22.78 -4.19 -5.11
N LEU A 354 23.82 -3.51 -4.59
CA LEU A 354 25.04 -3.21 -5.34
C LEU A 354 25.80 -4.48 -5.70
N ALA A 355 25.91 -5.44 -4.78
CA ALA A 355 26.59 -6.71 -5.01
C ALA A 355 25.87 -7.57 -6.05
N PHE A 356 24.55 -7.66 -6.01
CA PHE A 356 23.73 -8.37 -7.01
C PHE A 356 23.58 -7.62 -8.34
N GLY A 357 24.15 -6.43 -8.46
CA GLY A 357 24.22 -5.70 -9.72
C GLY A 357 22.87 -5.09 -10.11
N VAL A 358 22.11 -4.56 -9.16
CA VAL A 358 20.94 -3.73 -9.44
C VAL A 358 21.41 -2.42 -10.08
N GLN A 359 21.23 -2.30 -11.39
CA GLN A 359 21.83 -1.23 -12.20
C GLN A 359 21.33 0.16 -11.80
N GLU A 360 20.09 0.27 -11.42
CA GLU A 360 19.42 1.51 -11.03
C GLU A 360 20.07 2.12 -9.76
N ILE A 361 20.48 1.30 -8.82
CA ILE A 361 21.16 1.76 -7.59
C ILE A 361 22.61 2.20 -7.92
N ARG A 362 23.27 1.54 -8.87
CA ARG A 362 24.60 1.95 -9.32
C ARG A 362 24.60 3.32 -10.00
N ALA A 363 23.52 3.69 -10.65
CA ALA A 363 23.39 4.98 -11.33
C ALA A 363 23.08 6.15 -10.37
N LEU A 364 22.62 5.89 -9.14
CA LEU A 364 22.26 6.94 -8.18
C LEU A 364 23.43 7.87 -7.81
N PRO A 365 24.66 7.40 -7.52
CA PRO A 365 25.79 8.28 -7.22
C PRO A 365 26.11 9.24 -8.36
N ASP A 366 26.06 8.75 -9.60
CA ASP A 366 26.35 9.57 -10.79
C ASP A 366 25.30 10.66 -11.01
N LEU A 367 24.02 10.36 -10.74
CA LEU A 367 22.95 11.34 -10.81
C LEU A 367 23.08 12.44 -9.75
N VAL A 368 23.47 12.07 -8.53
CA VAL A 368 23.69 13.02 -7.43
C VAL A 368 24.92 13.90 -7.70
N LEU A 369 26.00 13.31 -8.19
CA LEU A 369 27.22 14.04 -8.52
C LEU A 369 27.02 14.99 -9.71
N ARG A 370 26.29 14.57 -10.74
CA ARG A 370 25.96 15.43 -11.90
C ARG A 370 25.06 16.61 -11.51
N ARG A 371 24.07 16.41 -10.63
CA ARG A 371 23.25 17.51 -10.10
C ARG A 371 24.07 18.50 -9.27
N ARG A 372 24.98 18.02 -8.41
CA ARG A 372 25.90 18.89 -7.65
C ARG A 372 26.84 19.68 -8.55
N ALA A 373 27.33 19.06 -9.62
CA ALA A 373 28.17 19.76 -10.61
C ALA A 373 27.37 20.81 -11.40
N ALA A 374 26.12 20.50 -11.78
CA ALA A 374 25.26 21.45 -12.48
C ALA A 374 24.86 22.64 -11.57
N SER A 375 24.48 22.39 -10.31
CA SER A 375 24.18 23.47 -9.36
C SER A 375 25.41 24.32 -9.03
N ALA A 376 26.60 23.74 -8.93
CA ALA A 376 27.83 24.47 -8.72
C ALA A 376 28.23 25.35 -9.94
N LEU A 377 27.90 24.93 -11.16
CA LEU A 377 28.09 25.75 -12.38
C LEU A 377 27.06 26.89 -12.47
N GLU A 378 25.80 26.64 -12.10
CA GLU A 378 24.78 27.70 -11.99
C GLU A 378 25.13 28.74 -10.90
N GLU A 379 25.65 28.31 -9.74
CA GLU A 379 26.12 29.23 -8.68
C GLU A 379 27.40 29.99 -9.10
N ALA A 380 28.22 29.41 -9.95
CA ALA A 380 29.42 30.07 -10.49
C ALA A 380 29.14 31.00 -11.68
N GLY A 381 27.87 31.08 -12.14
CA GLY A 381 27.49 31.96 -13.26
C GLY A 381 28.05 31.58 -14.61
N ILE A 382 28.38 30.28 -14.82
CA ILE A 382 28.90 29.72 -16.06
C ILE A 382 27.83 28.88 -16.75
#